data_189a37cfc1015d53e7ff7f55061afa57
#
_entry.id   189a37cfc1015d53e7ff7f55061afa57
#
_cell.length_a   1.000
_cell.length_b   1.000
_cell.length_c   1.000
_cell.angle_alpha   90.00
_cell.angle_beta   90.00
_cell.angle_gamma   90.00
#
_symmetry.space_group_name_H-M   'P 1'
#
loop_
_entity.id
_entity.type
_entity.pdbx_description
1 polymer ?
#
loop_
_entity_poly.entity_id
_entity_poly.type
_entity_poly.pdbx_seq_one_letter_code
_entity_poly.pdbx_strand_id
1 'polypeptide(L)'
;MTPKEIVAYLDSYIIGQNEAKKAVAIALRNRYRRMQLDKEVQEEITPKNILMIGSTGVGKTEIARRMAKMMGLPFVKVEASKYTEVGFVGRDVESMVRDLVLASVNLVENEHRQKAQAQINDYIIEKITQKLLPPLPSGASEAKKNEYEISFAKMKQKVIKGEVDDLMIEIDISKKAPMGDDNLPPDMIKVQESIFKVLNVTQDKIKKEMSVREAKEALMYEATESVLDAESIRAEGLRRAEQNGVIFIDEIDKVAISNKDSSRQDPSKEGVQRDLLPIVEGSVVNTKYGQIKTDYILFIAAGAFHVSKPSDLIPELQGRFPLRVELSTLDEESLYQILTQTKSSLLRQYQLLLETENIRLEFSDEAIRELARLSHNANQRTEDIGARRLHTTIEHVLEDISFNVDEYQGKEIEVNAEMVREALADLVENVDLARYIL
;
A
#
# COMPACT_ATOMS: atom_id res chain seq x y z
N MET A 1 -3.37 1.80 -21.43
CA MET A 1 -3.61 3.24 -21.20
C MET A 1 -2.51 4.07 -21.83
N THR A 2 -2.84 5.20 -22.42
CA THR A 2 -1.90 6.17 -22.97
C THR A 2 -1.34 7.08 -21.86
N PRO A 3 -0.21 7.76 -22.06
CA PRO A 3 0.29 8.73 -21.08
C PRO A 3 -0.72 9.83 -20.73
N LYS A 4 -1.53 10.27 -21.69
CA LYS A 4 -2.58 11.28 -21.46
C LYS A 4 -3.69 10.75 -20.54
N GLU A 5 -4.11 9.50 -20.71
CA GLU A 5 -5.11 8.87 -19.82
C GLU A 5 -4.56 8.68 -18.40
N ILE A 6 -3.27 8.37 -18.27
CA ILE A 6 -2.62 8.28 -16.94
C ILE A 6 -2.62 9.64 -16.25
N VAL A 7 -2.25 10.71 -16.97
CA VAL A 7 -2.28 12.07 -16.43
C VAL A 7 -3.70 12.47 -16.05
N ALA A 8 -4.69 12.26 -16.91
CA ALA A 8 -6.09 12.57 -16.64
C ALA A 8 -6.64 11.83 -15.40
N TYR A 9 -6.21 10.57 -15.19
CA TYR A 9 -6.53 9.84 -13.95
C TYR A 9 -5.89 10.51 -12.73
N LEU A 10 -4.60 10.86 -12.82
CA LEU A 10 -3.89 11.53 -11.72
C LEU A 10 -4.48 12.91 -11.42
N ASP A 11 -4.96 13.64 -12.42
CA ASP A 11 -5.64 14.95 -12.26
C ASP A 11 -6.89 14.85 -11.38
N SER A 12 -7.55 13.70 -11.35
CA SER A 12 -8.72 13.51 -10.48
C SER A 12 -8.37 13.33 -8.99
N TYR A 13 -7.10 13.23 -8.63
CA TYR A 13 -6.64 13.05 -7.23
C TYR A 13 -5.60 14.08 -6.80
N ILE A 14 -4.87 14.67 -7.74
CA ILE A 14 -3.70 15.51 -7.47
C ILE A 14 -3.85 16.80 -8.28
N ILE A 15 -3.88 17.90 -7.60
CA ILE A 15 -3.97 19.22 -8.22
C ILE A 15 -2.59 19.69 -8.67
N GLY A 16 -2.48 20.29 -9.83
CA GLY A 16 -1.22 20.78 -10.38
C GLY A 16 -0.23 19.68 -10.70
N GLN A 17 1.06 19.92 -10.50
CA GLN A 17 2.20 18.99 -10.63
C GLN A 17 2.33 18.33 -12.02
N ASN A 18 2.00 19.06 -13.08
CA ASN A 18 1.87 18.52 -14.44
C ASN A 18 3.13 17.87 -14.97
N GLU A 19 4.32 18.45 -14.70
CA GLU A 19 5.59 17.89 -15.15
C GLU A 19 5.91 16.55 -14.47
N ALA A 20 5.65 16.44 -13.16
CA ALA A 20 5.84 15.19 -12.42
C ALA A 20 4.88 14.09 -12.92
N LYS A 21 3.59 14.39 -13.10
CA LYS A 21 2.59 13.48 -13.66
C LYS A 21 3.00 13.00 -15.05
N LYS A 22 3.45 13.91 -15.93
CA LYS A 22 3.90 13.62 -17.27
C LYS A 22 5.13 12.72 -17.28
N ALA A 23 6.16 13.02 -16.47
CA ALA A 23 7.37 12.23 -16.38
C ALA A 23 7.07 10.78 -15.94
N VAL A 24 6.25 10.61 -14.90
CA VAL A 24 5.83 9.30 -14.41
C VAL A 24 5.00 8.55 -15.45
N ALA A 25 4.05 9.21 -16.11
CA ALA A 25 3.22 8.59 -17.16
C ALA A 25 4.07 8.11 -18.35
N ILE A 26 5.09 8.88 -18.76
CA ILE A 26 6.02 8.50 -19.82
C ILE A 26 6.89 7.31 -19.38
N ALA A 27 7.44 7.33 -18.18
CA ALA A 27 8.28 6.24 -17.66
C ALA A 27 7.51 4.90 -17.66
N LEU A 28 6.26 4.90 -17.19
CA LEU A 28 5.40 3.72 -17.26
C LEU A 28 5.08 3.27 -18.67
N ARG A 29 4.74 4.20 -19.53
CA ARG A 29 4.42 3.84 -20.91
C ARG A 29 5.63 3.27 -21.65
N ASN A 30 6.83 3.74 -21.36
CA ASN A 30 8.06 3.19 -21.90
C ASN A 30 8.32 1.76 -21.42
N ARG A 31 7.97 1.41 -20.15
CA ARG A 31 7.99 0.02 -19.68
C ARG A 31 7.03 -0.87 -20.48
N TYR A 32 5.80 -0.43 -20.68
CA TYR A 32 4.85 -1.15 -21.51
C TYR A 32 5.36 -1.34 -22.94
N ARG A 33 5.92 -0.29 -23.55
CA ARG A 33 6.50 -0.36 -24.91
C ARG A 33 7.66 -1.35 -24.95
N ARG A 34 8.55 -1.34 -23.96
CA ARG A 34 9.65 -2.28 -23.82
C ARG A 34 9.17 -3.74 -23.86
N MET A 35 8.11 -4.05 -23.10
CA MET A 35 7.55 -5.41 -23.04
C MET A 35 6.92 -5.90 -24.38
N GLN A 36 6.75 -5.02 -25.35
CA GLN A 36 6.25 -5.37 -26.69
C GLN A 36 7.39 -5.63 -27.71
N LEU A 37 8.63 -5.44 -27.30
CA LEU A 37 9.81 -5.64 -28.14
C LEU A 37 10.32 -7.08 -28.01
N ASP A 38 11.22 -7.48 -28.93
CA ASP A 38 11.91 -8.75 -28.84
C ASP A 38 12.83 -8.81 -27.60
N LYS A 39 13.03 -10.01 -27.05
CA LYS A 39 13.77 -10.20 -25.78
C LYS A 39 15.16 -9.60 -25.79
N GLU A 40 15.91 -9.75 -26.88
CA GLU A 40 17.25 -9.18 -27.05
C GLU A 40 17.23 -7.66 -26.91
N VAL A 41 16.25 -7.00 -27.54
CA VAL A 41 16.08 -5.54 -27.43
C VAL A 41 15.58 -5.11 -26.06
N GLN A 42 14.77 -5.95 -25.42
CA GLN A 42 14.31 -5.69 -24.05
C GLN A 42 15.47 -5.63 -23.04
N GLU A 43 16.50 -6.43 -23.20
CA GLU A 43 17.66 -6.47 -22.32
C GLU A 43 18.52 -5.21 -22.42
N GLU A 44 18.54 -4.55 -23.57
CA GLU A 44 19.25 -3.29 -23.80
C GLU A 44 18.55 -2.05 -23.21
N ILE A 45 17.25 -2.16 -22.90
CA ILE A 45 16.43 -1.03 -22.46
C ILE A 45 16.16 -1.10 -20.95
N THR A 46 16.86 -0.29 -20.18
CA THR A 46 16.61 -0.13 -18.74
C THR A 46 15.63 1.00 -18.44
N PRO A 47 14.82 0.90 -17.37
CA PRO A 47 13.97 2.00 -16.92
C PRO A 47 14.79 3.22 -16.55
N LYS A 48 14.27 4.41 -16.87
CA LYS A 48 14.88 5.66 -16.38
C LYS A 48 14.26 6.04 -15.05
N ASN A 49 15.06 6.00 -14.00
CA ASN A 49 14.62 6.37 -12.66
C ASN A 49 14.35 7.88 -12.56
N ILE A 50 13.50 8.25 -11.60
CA ILE A 50 13.00 9.61 -11.45
C ILE A 50 13.40 10.15 -10.08
N LEU A 51 13.95 11.37 -10.04
CA LEU A 51 14.15 12.14 -8.82
C LEU A 51 13.11 13.25 -8.74
N MET A 52 12.23 13.17 -7.74
CA MET A 52 11.21 14.17 -7.45
C MET A 52 11.70 15.12 -6.37
N ILE A 53 11.73 16.42 -6.66
CA ILE A 53 12.20 17.47 -5.77
C ILE A 53 11.00 18.35 -5.42
N GLY A 54 10.83 18.69 -4.15
CA GLY A 54 9.78 19.61 -3.70
C GLY A 54 9.44 19.45 -2.23
N SER A 55 8.80 20.46 -1.65
CA SER A 55 8.40 20.50 -0.24
C SER A 55 7.59 19.28 0.20
N THR A 56 7.51 19.06 1.49
CA THR A 56 6.65 18.03 2.07
C THR A 56 5.17 18.33 1.74
N GLY A 57 4.36 17.29 1.49
CA GLY A 57 2.92 17.45 1.29
C GLY A 57 2.48 17.98 -0.08
N VAL A 58 3.37 18.16 -1.06
CA VAL A 58 3.01 18.62 -2.42
C VAL A 58 2.56 17.50 -3.37
N GLY A 59 2.47 16.24 -2.88
CA GLY A 59 1.92 15.14 -3.65
C GLY A 59 2.92 14.15 -4.23
N LYS A 60 4.24 14.23 -3.93
CA LYS A 60 5.28 13.31 -4.46
C LYS A 60 4.90 11.83 -4.32
N THR A 61 4.66 11.40 -3.09
CA THR A 61 4.29 10.00 -2.80
C THR A 61 2.95 9.61 -3.40
N GLU A 62 1.99 10.55 -3.40
CA GLU A 62 0.63 10.30 -3.88
C GLU A 62 0.61 10.04 -5.39
N ILE A 63 1.41 10.77 -6.18
CA ILE A 63 1.58 10.54 -7.62
C ILE A 63 2.02 9.10 -7.88
N ALA A 64 3.08 8.64 -7.22
CA ALA A 64 3.62 7.30 -7.41
C ALA A 64 2.63 6.22 -6.94
N ARG A 65 2.02 6.40 -5.77
CA ARG A 65 1.07 5.45 -5.18
C ARG A 65 -0.20 5.28 -6.02
N ARG A 66 -0.81 6.40 -6.45
CA ARG A 66 -2.04 6.37 -7.28
C ARG A 66 -1.79 5.74 -8.63
N MET A 67 -0.67 6.07 -9.24
CA MET A 67 -0.23 5.49 -10.47
C MET A 67 -0.08 3.97 -10.36
N ALA A 68 0.67 3.49 -9.37
CA ALA A 68 0.89 2.07 -9.17
C ALA A 68 -0.44 1.32 -8.92
N LYS A 69 -1.33 1.90 -8.08
CA LYS A 69 -2.66 1.35 -7.80
C LYS A 69 -3.52 1.24 -9.05
N MET A 70 -3.56 2.30 -9.87
CA MET A 70 -4.34 2.32 -11.11
C MET A 70 -3.92 1.24 -12.10
N MET A 71 -2.61 0.98 -12.18
CA MET A 71 -2.06 0.04 -13.14
C MET A 71 -1.87 -1.38 -12.57
N GLY A 72 -2.25 -1.63 -11.33
CA GLY A 72 -2.05 -2.92 -10.66
C GLY A 72 -0.57 -3.32 -10.58
N LEU A 73 0.34 -2.35 -10.33
CA LEU A 73 1.76 -2.59 -10.24
C LEU A 73 2.17 -2.89 -8.79
N PRO A 74 3.11 -3.82 -8.58
CA PRO A 74 3.75 -3.97 -7.28
C PRO A 74 4.43 -2.66 -6.86
N PHE A 75 4.11 -2.17 -5.67
CA PHE A 75 4.57 -0.88 -5.17
C PHE A 75 4.97 -0.97 -3.70
N VAL A 76 6.16 -0.44 -3.40
CA VAL A 76 6.64 -0.26 -2.03
C VAL A 76 7.13 1.17 -1.85
N LYS A 77 6.75 1.77 -0.72
CA LYS A 77 7.32 3.03 -0.23
C LYS A 77 8.29 2.74 0.89
N VAL A 78 9.49 3.27 0.78
CA VAL A 78 10.54 3.20 1.80
C VAL A 78 11.08 4.60 2.10
N GLU A 79 11.66 4.78 3.26
CA GLU A 79 12.30 6.03 3.68
C GLU A 79 13.81 5.80 3.72
N ALA A 80 14.58 6.61 3.00
CA ALA A 80 16.05 6.46 2.92
C ALA A 80 16.72 6.55 4.31
N SER A 81 16.17 7.38 5.19
CA SER A 81 16.65 7.57 6.56
C SER A 81 16.53 6.35 7.49
N LYS A 82 15.75 5.33 7.10
CA LYS A 82 15.59 4.08 7.89
C LYS A 82 16.64 3.02 7.57
N TYR A 83 17.44 3.24 6.54
CA TYR A 83 18.52 2.32 6.17
C TYR A 83 19.84 2.72 6.83
N THR A 84 20.63 1.70 7.12
CA THR A 84 21.97 1.87 7.67
C THR A 84 22.97 1.12 6.79
N GLU A 85 24.22 1.57 6.80
CA GLU A 85 25.32 0.90 6.12
C GLU A 85 25.43 -0.57 6.56
N VAL A 86 25.80 -1.43 5.64
CA VAL A 86 25.98 -2.87 5.91
C VAL A 86 26.96 -3.08 7.07
N GLY A 87 26.52 -3.83 8.09
CA GLY A 87 27.29 -4.11 9.30
C GLY A 87 26.89 -3.28 10.54
N PHE A 88 26.04 -2.27 10.38
CA PHE A 88 25.42 -1.54 11.49
C PHE A 88 24.04 -2.06 11.84
N VAL A 89 23.55 -1.73 13.04
CA VAL A 89 22.19 -2.10 13.48
C VAL A 89 21.18 -1.24 12.73
N GLY A 90 20.39 -1.86 11.87
CA GLY A 90 19.35 -1.20 11.07
C GLY A 90 18.86 -2.11 9.94
N ARG A 91 18.00 -1.57 9.06
CA ARG A 91 17.54 -2.30 7.87
C ARG A 91 18.57 -2.20 6.76
N ASP A 92 18.91 -3.32 6.13
CA ASP A 92 19.69 -3.33 4.90
C ASP A 92 18.86 -2.84 3.71
N VAL A 93 19.54 -2.29 2.70
CA VAL A 93 18.88 -1.74 1.50
C VAL A 93 18.19 -2.82 0.64
N GLU A 94 18.66 -4.08 0.67
CA GLU A 94 18.03 -5.18 -0.06
C GLU A 94 16.62 -5.47 0.47
N SER A 95 16.35 -5.11 1.73
CA SER A 95 15.01 -5.33 2.33
C SER A 95 13.89 -4.66 1.54
N MET A 96 14.16 -3.50 0.86
CA MET A 96 13.14 -2.87 0.00
C MET A 96 12.74 -3.75 -1.19
N VAL A 97 13.68 -4.52 -1.73
CA VAL A 97 13.42 -5.45 -2.82
C VAL A 97 12.65 -6.67 -2.31
N ARG A 98 13.00 -7.17 -1.11
CA ARG A 98 12.24 -8.24 -0.46
C ARG A 98 10.81 -7.84 -0.15
N ASP A 99 10.60 -6.61 0.34
CA ASP A 99 9.28 -6.03 0.57
C ASP A 99 8.48 -5.89 -0.74
N LEU A 100 9.13 -5.49 -1.84
CA LEU A 100 8.50 -5.40 -3.16
C LEU A 100 8.03 -6.76 -3.66
N VAL A 101 8.85 -7.81 -3.50
CA VAL A 101 8.47 -9.17 -3.90
C VAL A 101 7.29 -9.66 -3.06
N LEU A 102 7.31 -9.42 -1.74
CA LEU A 102 6.17 -9.75 -0.87
C LEU A 102 4.90 -9.03 -1.31
N ALA A 103 4.98 -7.73 -1.57
CA ALA A 103 3.84 -6.95 -2.06
C ALA A 103 3.32 -7.47 -3.41
N SER A 104 4.23 -7.88 -4.29
CA SER A 104 3.88 -8.45 -5.60
C SER A 104 3.16 -9.80 -5.48
N VAL A 105 3.68 -10.71 -4.65
CA VAL A 105 3.07 -12.03 -4.42
C VAL A 105 1.67 -11.85 -3.83
N ASN A 106 1.52 -10.98 -2.83
CA ASN A 106 0.22 -10.68 -2.22
C ASN A 106 -0.78 -10.07 -3.24
N LEU A 107 -0.29 -9.22 -4.15
CA LEU A 107 -1.12 -8.64 -5.22
C LEU A 107 -1.65 -9.75 -6.15
N VAL A 108 -0.75 -10.63 -6.62
CA VAL A 108 -1.11 -11.75 -7.51
C VAL A 108 -2.05 -12.72 -6.80
N GLU A 109 -1.78 -13.07 -5.55
CA GLU A 109 -2.65 -13.94 -4.76
C GLU A 109 -4.06 -13.36 -4.63
N ASN A 110 -4.19 -12.06 -4.32
CA ASN A 110 -5.47 -11.40 -4.24
C ASN A 110 -6.23 -11.41 -5.58
N GLU A 111 -5.54 -11.18 -6.70
CA GLU A 111 -6.14 -11.27 -8.03
C GLU A 111 -6.64 -12.70 -8.34
N HIS A 112 -5.84 -13.72 -8.03
CA HIS A 112 -6.21 -15.11 -8.23
C HIS A 112 -7.36 -15.50 -7.31
N ARG A 113 -7.35 -15.08 -6.04
CA ARG A 113 -8.43 -15.30 -5.08
C ARG A 113 -9.74 -14.70 -5.57
N GLN A 114 -9.72 -13.47 -6.07
CA GLN A 114 -10.93 -12.83 -6.63
C GLN A 114 -11.47 -13.59 -7.84
N LYS A 115 -10.59 -14.05 -8.75
CA LYS A 115 -10.97 -14.84 -9.92
C LYS A 115 -11.53 -16.22 -9.54
N ALA A 116 -10.97 -16.83 -8.51
CA ALA A 116 -11.35 -18.18 -8.06
C ALA A 116 -12.40 -18.17 -6.93
N GLN A 117 -12.98 -17.02 -6.58
CA GLN A 117 -13.89 -16.89 -5.43
C GLN A 117 -15.07 -17.86 -5.47
N ALA A 118 -15.64 -18.09 -6.65
CA ALA A 118 -16.72 -19.05 -6.82
C ALA A 118 -16.26 -20.47 -6.50
N GLN A 119 -15.07 -20.87 -6.98
CA GLN A 119 -14.52 -22.21 -6.73
C GLN A 119 -14.13 -22.39 -5.26
N ILE A 120 -13.58 -21.36 -4.62
CA ILE A 120 -13.26 -21.35 -3.19
C ILE A 120 -14.55 -21.55 -2.36
N ASN A 121 -15.60 -20.80 -2.68
CA ASN A 121 -16.89 -20.92 -2.02
C ASN A 121 -17.50 -22.32 -2.22
N ASP A 122 -17.45 -22.86 -3.44
CA ASP A 122 -17.94 -24.21 -3.72
C ASP A 122 -17.20 -25.28 -2.94
N TYR A 123 -15.87 -25.17 -2.82
CA TYR A 123 -15.05 -26.07 -2.00
C TYR A 123 -15.48 -26.05 -0.52
N ILE A 124 -15.65 -24.84 0.05
CA ILE A 124 -16.07 -24.67 1.46
C ILE A 124 -17.46 -25.32 1.68
N ILE A 125 -18.41 -25.01 0.80
CA ILE A 125 -19.79 -25.52 0.89
C ILE A 125 -19.79 -27.04 0.78
N GLU A 126 -19.02 -27.59 -0.13
CA GLU A 126 -18.95 -29.06 -0.33
C GLU A 126 -18.35 -29.75 0.89
N LYS A 127 -17.26 -29.20 1.46
CA LYS A 127 -16.62 -29.75 2.65
C LYS A 127 -17.54 -29.71 3.89
N ILE A 128 -18.26 -28.61 4.10
CA ILE A 128 -19.24 -28.48 5.17
C ILE A 128 -20.40 -29.48 4.95
N THR A 129 -20.90 -29.60 3.71
CA THR A 129 -21.99 -30.54 3.37
C THR A 129 -21.56 -31.97 3.65
N GLN A 130 -20.32 -32.36 3.35
CA GLN A 130 -19.78 -33.68 3.66
C GLN A 130 -19.74 -33.97 5.16
N LYS A 131 -19.51 -32.97 5.99
CA LYS A 131 -19.47 -33.13 7.47
C LYS A 131 -20.87 -33.16 8.09
N LEU A 132 -21.86 -32.54 7.45
CA LEU A 132 -23.27 -32.57 7.90
C LEU A 132 -24.00 -33.88 7.57
N LEU A 133 -23.48 -34.65 6.62
CA LEU A 133 -24.05 -35.89 6.20
C LEU A 133 -23.22 -37.08 6.68
N PRO A 134 -23.84 -38.19 7.12
CA PRO A 134 -23.11 -39.40 7.45
C PRO A 134 -22.38 -39.94 6.22
N PRO A 135 -21.14 -40.45 6.37
CA PRO A 135 -20.36 -40.98 5.24
C PRO A 135 -21.10 -42.20 4.60
N LEU A 136 -21.02 -42.24 3.27
CA LEU A 136 -21.57 -43.36 2.53
C LEU A 136 -20.79 -44.65 2.85
N PRO A 137 -21.43 -45.78 3.27
CA PRO A 137 -20.72 -47.02 3.57
C PRO A 137 -20.00 -47.58 2.33
N SER A 138 -18.79 -48.12 2.54
CA SER A 138 -18.06 -48.82 1.47
C SER A 138 -18.86 -49.99 0.95
N GLY A 139 -19.18 -50.03 -0.36
CA GLY A 139 -20.01 -51.07 -0.99
C GLY A 139 -21.50 -50.79 -1.06
N ALA A 140 -21.93 -49.55 -0.84
CA ALA A 140 -23.35 -49.17 -0.99
C ALA A 140 -23.88 -49.48 -2.41
N SER A 141 -25.14 -49.97 -2.50
CA SER A 141 -25.80 -50.20 -3.77
C SER A 141 -26.05 -48.92 -4.56
N GLU A 142 -26.21 -49.01 -5.88
CA GLU A 142 -26.45 -47.82 -6.73
C GLU A 142 -27.69 -47.01 -6.29
N ALA A 143 -28.74 -47.70 -5.82
CA ALA A 143 -29.89 -47.02 -5.26
C ALA A 143 -29.58 -46.14 -4.06
N LYS A 144 -28.72 -46.62 -3.13
CA LYS A 144 -28.25 -45.84 -1.95
C LYS A 144 -27.32 -44.69 -2.35
N LYS A 145 -26.51 -44.84 -3.40
CA LYS A 145 -25.69 -43.78 -3.93
C LYS A 145 -26.54 -42.64 -4.48
N ASN A 146 -27.55 -42.96 -5.28
CA ASN A 146 -28.48 -41.95 -5.82
C ASN A 146 -29.24 -41.22 -4.72
N GLU A 147 -29.68 -41.95 -3.68
CA GLU A 147 -30.38 -41.38 -2.53
C GLU A 147 -29.45 -40.42 -1.72
N TYR A 148 -28.19 -40.80 -1.59
CA TYR A 148 -27.16 -39.95 -0.98
C TYR A 148 -26.88 -38.69 -1.80
N GLU A 149 -26.76 -38.79 -3.13
CA GLU A 149 -26.55 -37.62 -4.02
C GLU A 149 -27.72 -36.64 -3.94
N ILE A 150 -28.96 -37.11 -3.89
CA ILE A 150 -30.14 -36.26 -3.73
C ILE A 150 -30.12 -35.57 -2.36
N SER A 151 -29.74 -36.29 -1.30
CA SER A 151 -29.65 -35.75 0.05
C SER A 151 -28.49 -34.73 0.15
N PHE A 152 -27.36 -35.01 -0.49
CA PHE A 152 -26.22 -34.12 -0.59
C PHE A 152 -26.58 -32.82 -1.31
N ALA A 153 -27.25 -32.91 -2.45
CA ALA A 153 -27.68 -31.71 -3.20
C ALA A 153 -28.65 -30.83 -2.39
N LYS A 154 -29.60 -31.47 -1.66
CA LYS A 154 -30.54 -30.76 -0.78
C LYS A 154 -29.80 -30.07 0.40
N MET A 155 -28.87 -30.78 1.03
CA MET A 155 -28.07 -30.22 2.13
C MET A 155 -27.18 -29.09 1.64
N LYS A 156 -26.51 -29.25 0.50
CA LYS A 156 -25.71 -28.19 -0.16
C LYS A 156 -26.52 -26.92 -0.35
N GLN A 157 -27.76 -27.02 -0.78
CA GLN A 157 -28.65 -25.86 -0.94
C GLN A 157 -28.99 -25.19 0.40
N LYS A 158 -29.18 -25.95 1.48
CA LYS A 158 -29.40 -25.38 2.83
C LYS A 158 -28.21 -24.66 3.35
N VAL A 159 -26.99 -25.20 3.13
CA VAL A 159 -25.71 -24.52 3.48
C VAL A 159 -25.55 -23.21 2.72
N ILE A 160 -25.89 -23.17 1.42
CA ILE A 160 -25.87 -21.98 0.57
C ILE A 160 -26.83 -20.91 1.09
N LYS A 161 -28.03 -21.30 1.46
CA LYS A 161 -29.07 -20.39 1.96
C LYS A 161 -28.86 -19.94 3.40
N GLY A 162 -27.88 -20.52 4.12
CA GLY A 162 -27.66 -20.22 5.54
C GLY A 162 -28.67 -20.85 6.51
N GLU A 163 -29.52 -21.75 6.07
CA GLU A 163 -30.56 -22.40 6.91
C GLU A 163 -29.97 -23.29 8.01
N VAL A 164 -28.68 -23.64 7.91
CA VAL A 164 -27.96 -24.52 8.83
C VAL A 164 -26.76 -23.84 9.49
N ASP A 165 -26.68 -22.53 9.44
CA ASP A 165 -25.50 -21.77 9.90
C ASP A 165 -25.23 -21.89 11.41
N ASP A 166 -26.27 -22.18 12.20
CA ASP A 166 -26.16 -22.32 13.65
C ASP A 166 -25.91 -23.78 14.10
N LEU A 167 -25.91 -24.75 13.18
CA LEU A 167 -25.60 -26.15 13.50
C LEU A 167 -24.11 -26.30 13.85
N MET A 168 -23.86 -27.11 14.89
CA MET A 168 -22.50 -27.46 15.31
C MET A 168 -21.95 -28.61 14.49
N ILE A 169 -20.73 -28.47 13.98
CA ILE A 169 -20.03 -29.49 13.20
C ILE A 169 -18.60 -29.64 13.67
N GLU A 170 -18.07 -30.85 13.59
CA GLU A 170 -16.65 -31.14 13.86
C GLU A 170 -15.85 -30.99 12.56
N ILE A 171 -14.94 -30.02 12.53
CA ILE A 171 -14.09 -29.77 11.37
C ILE A 171 -12.62 -29.95 11.74
N ASP A 172 -11.88 -30.55 10.80
CA ASP A 172 -10.41 -30.63 10.84
C ASP A 172 -9.83 -29.34 10.30
N ILE A 173 -9.24 -28.50 11.16
CA ILE A 173 -8.59 -27.24 10.77
C ILE A 173 -7.09 -27.45 10.79
N SER A 174 -6.42 -27.08 9.70
CA SER A 174 -4.96 -27.03 9.66
C SER A 174 -4.45 -25.94 10.63
N LYS A 175 -3.55 -26.31 11.55
CA LYS A 175 -2.85 -25.33 12.36
C LYS A 175 -2.09 -24.38 11.42
N LYS A 176 -2.29 -23.09 11.54
CA LYS A 176 -1.39 -22.12 10.91
C LYS A 176 0.03 -22.46 11.41
N ALA A 177 0.93 -22.82 10.49
CA ALA A 177 2.35 -22.83 10.86
C ALA A 177 2.67 -21.43 11.40
N PRO A 178 3.39 -21.30 12.53
CA PRO A 178 3.83 -20.00 12.98
C PRO A 178 4.59 -19.35 11.81
N MET A 179 4.08 -18.22 11.33
CA MET A 179 4.79 -17.41 10.34
C MET A 179 6.17 -17.14 10.94
N GLY A 180 7.22 -17.58 10.26
CA GLY A 180 8.59 -17.23 10.64
C GLY A 180 8.69 -15.71 10.73
N ASP A 181 9.48 -15.23 11.68
CA ASP A 181 9.76 -13.82 11.82
C ASP A 181 10.29 -13.28 10.47
N ASP A 182 9.53 -12.43 9.79
CA ASP A 182 9.88 -11.88 8.47
C ASP A 182 11.19 -11.05 8.50
N ASN A 183 11.74 -10.81 9.69
CA ASN A 183 13.01 -10.11 9.91
C ASN A 183 14.24 -11.06 9.90
N LEU A 184 14.07 -12.38 9.76
CA LEU A 184 15.19 -13.31 9.72
C LEU A 184 15.86 -13.30 8.34
N PRO A 185 17.21 -13.43 8.29
CA PRO A 185 17.94 -13.62 7.05
C PRO A 185 17.40 -14.81 6.24
N PRO A 186 17.38 -14.74 4.88
CA PRO A 186 16.82 -15.79 4.03
C PRO A 186 17.39 -17.20 4.28
N ASP A 187 18.66 -17.28 4.68
CA ASP A 187 19.31 -18.54 4.98
C ASP A 187 18.79 -19.17 6.28
N MET A 188 18.47 -18.37 7.29
CA MET A 188 17.85 -18.85 8.53
C MET A 188 16.40 -19.29 8.31
N ILE A 189 15.66 -18.64 7.42
CA ILE A 189 14.31 -19.07 7.04
C ILE A 189 14.36 -20.45 6.37
N LYS A 190 15.29 -20.68 5.43
CA LYS A 190 15.48 -22.00 4.80
C LYS A 190 15.88 -23.10 5.81
N VAL A 191 16.73 -22.77 6.77
CA VAL A 191 17.11 -23.69 7.85
C VAL A 191 15.89 -24.01 8.72
N GLN A 192 15.09 -23.02 9.07
CA GLN A 192 13.86 -23.18 9.83
C GLN A 192 12.83 -24.04 9.08
N GLU A 193 12.59 -23.77 7.78
CA GLU A 193 11.72 -24.61 6.93
C GLU A 193 12.26 -26.05 6.80
N SER A 194 13.57 -26.21 6.69
CA SER A 194 14.21 -27.55 6.62
C SER A 194 14.06 -28.31 7.93
N ILE A 195 14.21 -27.64 9.07
CA ILE A 195 14.00 -28.21 10.41
C ILE A 195 12.53 -28.64 10.57
N PHE A 196 11.57 -27.81 10.18
CA PHE A 196 10.14 -28.16 10.21
C PHE A 196 9.80 -29.33 9.29
N LYS A 197 10.43 -29.41 8.10
CA LYS A 197 10.28 -30.57 7.19
C LYS A 197 10.90 -31.85 7.76
N VAL A 198 12.10 -31.78 8.39
CA VAL A 198 12.81 -32.92 8.96
C VAL A 198 12.11 -33.42 10.22
N LEU A 199 11.57 -32.52 11.04
CA LEU A 199 10.82 -32.90 12.25
C LEU A 199 9.43 -33.49 11.93
N ASN A 200 9.09 -33.61 10.64
CA ASN A 200 7.82 -34.18 10.20
C ASN A 200 6.63 -33.57 11.00
N VAL A 201 6.72 -32.25 11.29
CA VAL A 201 5.59 -31.52 11.84
C VAL A 201 4.55 -31.48 10.72
N THR A 202 3.96 -32.65 10.52
CA THR A 202 2.72 -32.81 9.78
C THR A 202 1.78 -31.74 10.31
N GLN A 203 1.11 -31.07 9.42
CA GLN A 203 0.02 -30.15 9.76
C GLN A 203 -0.96 -30.92 10.65
N ASP A 204 -0.75 -30.88 11.97
CA ASP A 204 -1.66 -31.50 12.92
C ASP A 204 -3.00 -30.84 12.72
N LYS A 205 -3.91 -31.54 12.06
CA LYS A 205 -5.30 -31.12 11.94
C LYS A 205 -5.91 -31.23 13.33
N ILE A 206 -6.32 -30.10 13.86
CA ILE A 206 -7.04 -30.08 15.14
C ILE A 206 -8.54 -30.19 14.80
N LYS A 207 -9.15 -31.21 15.38
CA LYS A 207 -10.60 -31.34 15.36
C LYS A 207 -11.18 -30.31 16.30
N LYS A 208 -12.01 -29.45 15.77
CA LYS A 208 -12.69 -28.40 16.55
C LYS A 208 -14.17 -28.43 16.24
N GLU A 209 -14.99 -28.42 17.28
CA GLU A 209 -16.44 -28.27 17.15
C GLU A 209 -16.76 -26.78 17.08
N MET A 210 -17.50 -26.38 16.07
CA MET A 210 -17.89 -24.99 15.82
C MET A 210 -19.16 -24.92 14.98
N SER A 211 -19.81 -23.76 14.96
CA SER A 211 -20.97 -23.51 14.09
C SER A 211 -20.58 -23.54 12.61
N VAL A 212 -21.55 -23.86 11.74
CA VAL A 212 -21.33 -23.83 10.27
C VAL A 212 -20.89 -22.43 9.81
N ARG A 213 -21.38 -21.37 10.46
CA ARG A 213 -20.97 -19.98 10.19
C ARG A 213 -19.48 -19.79 10.44
N GLU A 214 -18.99 -20.16 11.63
CA GLU A 214 -17.57 -20.09 11.98
C GLU A 214 -16.72 -21.01 11.10
N ALA A 215 -17.25 -22.16 10.72
CA ALA A 215 -16.59 -23.10 9.86
C ALA A 215 -16.35 -22.58 8.44
N LYS A 216 -17.29 -21.80 7.88
CA LYS A 216 -17.09 -21.12 6.59
C LYS A 216 -15.87 -20.19 6.62
N GLU A 217 -15.69 -19.43 7.71
CA GLU A 217 -14.54 -18.54 7.88
C GLU A 217 -13.24 -19.32 8.13
N ALA A 218 -13.29 -20.32 9.00
CA ALA A 218 -12.13 -21.13 9.33
C ALA A 218 -11.57 -21.93 8.14
N LEU A 219 -12.45 -22.41 7.25
CA LEU A 219 -12.06 -23.15 6.04
C LEU A 219 -11.56 -22.26 4.89
N MET A 220 -11.72 -20.95 4.97
CA MET A 220 -11.31 -20.02 3.90
C MET A 220 -9.83 -20.16 3.52
N TYR A 221 -8.98 -20.33 4.52
CA TYR A 221 -7.54 -20.51 4.29
C TYR A 221 -7.24 -21.82 3.54
N GLU A 222 -7.76 -22.94 4.04
CA GLU A 222 -7.57 -24.28 3.43
C GLU A 222 -8.15 -24.34 2.01
N ALA A 223 -9.34 -23.74 1.81
CA ALA A 223 -9.98 -23.67 0.51
C ALA A 223 -9.13 -22.86 -0.48
N THR A 224 -8.57 -21.76 -0.03
CA THR A 224 -7.67 -20.92 -0.84
C THR A 224 -6.42 -21.71 -1.25
N GLU A 225 -5.75 -22.37 -0.31
CA GLU A 225 -4.59 -23.22 -0.61
C GLU A 225 -4.92 -24.39 -1.54
N SER A 226 -6.12 -24.97 -1.42
CA SER A 226 -6.54 -26.11 -2.25
C SER A 226 -6.90 -25.70 -3.69
N VAL A 227 -7.45 -24.51 -3.87
CA VAL A 227 -7.92 -24.01 -5.18
C VAL A 227 -6.83 -23.24 -5.92
N LEU A 228 -5.95 -22.54 -5.19
CA LEU A 228 -4.91 -21.73 -5.79
C LEU A 228 -3.59 -22.50 -5.90
N ASP A 229 -2.95 -22.39 -7.05
CA ASP A 229 -1.59 -22.90 -7.27
C ASP A 229 -0.56 -21.91 -6.69
N ALA A 230 -0.07 -22.21 -5.50
CA ALA A 230 0.91 -21.39 -4.80
C ALA A 230 2.22 -21.22 -5.57
N GLU A 231 2.64 -22.23 -6.35
CA GLU A 231 3.89 -22.15 -7.12
C GLU A 231 3.72 -21.19 -8.31
N SER A 232 2.62 -21.27 -9.02
CA SER A 232 2.26 -20.34 -10.10
C SER A 232 2.15 -18.90 -9.60
N ILE A 233 1.52 -18.69 -8.43
CA ILE A 233 1.40 -17.36 -7.81
C ILE A 233 2.77 -16.78 -7.44
N ARG A 234 3.66 -17.60 -6.85
CA ARG A 234 5.03 -17.18 -6.50
C ARG A 234 5.85 -16.80 -7.73
N ALA A 235 5.81 -17.65 -8.77
CA ALA A 235 6.52 -17.41 -10.01
C ALA A 235 6.03 -16.12 -10.71
N GLU A 236 4.72 -15.94 -10.79
CA GLU A 236 4.12 -14.74 -11.36
C GLU A 236 4.43 -13.49 -10.52
N GLY A 237 4.38 -13.63 -9.18
CA GLY A 237 4.72 -12.55 -8.24
C GLY A 237 6.17 -12.09 -8.40
N LEU A 238 7.14 -13.01 -8.49
CA LEU A 238 8.54 -12.70 -8.77
C LEU A 238 8.70 -12.00 -10.11
N ARG A 239 8.10 -12.55 -11.17
CA ARG A 239 8.15 -11.98 -12.52
C ARG A 239 7.57 -10.55 -12.55
N ARG A 240 6.43 -10.30 -11.88
CA ARG A 240 5.83 -8.96 -11.83
C ARG A 240 6.67 -7.99 -11.00
N ALA A 241 7.25 -8.42 -9.89
CA ALA A 241 8.15 -7.60 -9.10
C ALA A 241 9.36 -7.16 -9.95
N GLU A 242 9.98 -8.09 -10.68
CA GLU A 242 11.14 -7.82 -11.52
C GLU A 242 10.80 -6.89 -12.69
N GLN A 243 9.74 -7.21 -13.45
CA GLN A 243 9.44 -6.50 -14.70
C GLN A 243 8.58 -5.23 -14.51
N ASN A 244 7.76 -5.19 -13.46
CA ASN A 244 6.75 -4.15 -13.25
C ASN A 244 6.83 -3.47 -11.87
N GLY A 245 7.76 -3.88 -11.01
CA GLY A 245 7.92 -3.34 -9.68
C GLY A 245 8.25 -1.85 -9.66
N VAL A 246 7.75 -1.13 -8.66
CA VAL A 246 8.04 0.27 -8.41
C VAL A 246 8.46 0.42 -6.95
N ILE A 247 9.65 0.96 -6.73
CA ILE A 247 10.14 1.32 -5.39
C ILE A 247 10.20 2.84 -5.30
N PHE A 248 9.46 3.38 -4.34
CA PHE A 248 9.48 4.80 -4.01
C PHE A 248 10.37 5.03 -2.79
N ILE A 249 11.48 5.73 -2.98
CA ILE A 249 12.45 6.05 -1.92
C ILE A 249 12.18 7.48 -1.48
N ASP A 250 11.54 7.64 -0.33
CA ASP A 250 11.26 8.96 0.26
C ASP A 250 12.45 9.46 1.07
N GLU A 251 12.52 10.76 1.30
CA GLU A 251 13.53 11.42 2.11
C GLU A 251 14.99 11.17 1.67
N ILE A 252 15.25 11.05 0.36
CA ILE A 252 16.60 10.79 -0.17
C ILE A 252 17.56 11.95 0.17
N ASP A 253 17.04 13.15 0.37
CA ASP A 253 17.80 14.33 0.79
C ASP A 253 18.39 14.20 2.20
N LYS A 254 17.87 13.32 3.05
CA LYS A 254 18.38 13.07 4.42
C LYS A 254 19.71 12.30 4.42
N VAL A 255 19.97 11.52 3.38
CA VAL A 255 21.23 10.80 3.18
C VAL A 255 22.22 11.57 2.29
N ALA A 256 21.84 12.72 1.75
CA ALA A 256 22.73 13.61 1.02
C ALA A 256 23.75 14.28 1.96
N ILE A 257 25.00 14.46 1.49
CA ILE A 257 26.10 15.02 2.28
C ILE A 257 26.39 16.44 1.79
N SER A 258 26.05 17.44 2.60
CA SER A 258 26.37 18.82 2.27
C SER A 258 27.86 19.11 2.47
N ASN A 259 28.51 19.60 1.43
CA ASN A 259 29.92 20.03 1.49
C ASN A 259 30.20 21.18 2.48
N LYS A 260 29.17 21.79 3.08
CA LYS A 260 29.31 22.85 4.09
C LYS A 260 29.66 22.33 5.48
N ASP A 261 29.39 21.05 5.77
CA ASP A 261 29.67 20.39 7.05
C ASP A 261 30.92 19.50 7.00
N SER A 262 31.95 19.91 6.28
CA SER A 262 33.20 19.16 6.10
C SER A 262 33.95 18.80 7.41
N SER A 263 33.52 19.33 8.56
CA SER A 263 34.05 18.96 9.89
C SER A 263 33.32 17.78 10.57
N ARG A 264 32.16 17.31 10.02
CA ARG A 264 31.42 16.15 10.47
C ARG A 264 30.84 15.42 9.27
N GLN A 265 31.71 14.83 8.45
CA GLN A 265 31.25 13.79 7.53
C GLN A 265 30.61 12.69 8.39
N ASP A 266 29.31 12.47 8.19
CA ASP A 266 28.62 11.33 8.78
C ASP A 266 28.82 10.14 7.82
N PRO A 267 29.80 9.24 8.09
CA PRO A 267 30.16 8.15 7.18
C PRO A 267 28.96 7.24 6.88
N SER A 268 28.01 7.17 7.83
CA SER A 268 26.83 6.33 7.70
C SER A 268 25.91 6.78 6.56
N LYS A 269 25.81 8.08 6.28
CA LYS A 269 24.96 8.60 5.18
C LYS A 269 25.54 8.29 3.81
N GLU A 270 26.87 8.39 3.66
CA GLU A 270 27.54 8.02 2.42
C GLU A 270 27.49 6.52 2.20
N GLY A 271 27.64 5.72 3.27
CA GLY A 271 27.50 4.27 3.26
C GLY A 271 26.13 3.83 2.70
N VAL A 272 25.04 4.43 3.18
CA VAL A 272 23.70 4.13 2.66
C VAL A 272 23.57 4.45 1.17
N GLN A 273 24.13 5.57 0.69
CA GLN A 273 24.11 5.89 -0.75
C GLN A 273 24.89 4.87 -1.58
N ARG A 274 26.04 4.42 -1.07
CA ARG A 274 26.88 3.39 -1.73
C ARG A 274 26.19 2.04 -1.74
N ASP A 275 25.46 1.68 -0.69
CA ASP A 275 24.70 0.43 -0.60
C ASP A 275 23.45 0.46 -1.50
N LEU A 276 22.82 1.63 -1.70
CA LEU A 276 21.72 1.82 -2.64
C LEU A 276 22.15 1.66 -4.09
N LEU A 277 23.40 2.03 -4.42
CA LEU A 277 23.88 2.08 -5.80
C LEU A 277 23.75 0.74 -6.54
N PRO A 278 24.23 -0.42 -6.02
CA PRO A 278 24.08 -1.70 -6.69
C PRO A 278 22.60 -2.06 -6.94
N ILE A 279 21.72 -1.72 -5.99
CA ILE A 279 20.29 -2.00 -6.12
C ILE A 279 19.65 -1.21 -7.25
N VAL A 280 20.04 0.05 -7.40
CA VAL A 280 19.52 0.95 -8.45
C VAL A 280 20.17 0.71 -9.81
N GLU A 281 21.41 0.20 -9.83
CA GLU A 281 22.17 -0.13 -11.04
C GLU A 281 21.75 -1.46 -11.66
N GLY A 282 21.31 -2.40 -10.86
CA GLY A 282 20.98 -3.75 -11.24
C GLY A 282 21.82 -4.76 -10.47
N SER A 283 21.18 -5.53 -9.63
CA SER A 283 21.79 -6.60 -8.84
C SER A 283 20.83 -7.76 -8.66
N VAL A 284 21.35 -8.88 -8.21
CA VAL A 284 20.54 -10.06 -7.85
C VAL A 284 20.33 -10.07 -6.35
N VAL A 285 19.07 -10.02 -5.92
CA VAL A 285 18.68 -10.06 -4.51
C VAL A 285 18.02 -11.38 -4.19
N ASN A 286 18.42 -12.00 -3.08
CA ASN A 286 17.81 -13.22 -2.57
C ASN A 286 16.57 -12.89 -1.74
N THR A 287 15.45 -13.56 -2.06
CA THR A 287 14.20 -13.44 -1.32
C THR A 287 13.70 -14.82 -0.88
N LYS A 288 12.73 -14.86 0.03
CA LYS A 288 12.08 -16.11 0.44
C LYS A 288 11.33 -16.83 -0.70
N TYR A 289 11.02 -16.11 -1.77
CA TYR A 289 10.32 -16.67 -2.94
C TYR A 289 11.25 -17.06 -4.09
N GLY A 290 12.52 -16.68 -4.04
CA GLY A 290 13.53 -16.91 -5.05
C GLY A 290 14.41 -15.68 -5.28
N GLN A 291 15.29 -15.76 -6.27
CA GLN A 291 16.15 -14.66 -6.68
C GLN A 291 15.40 -13.71 -7.61
N ILE A 292 15.68 -12.42 -7.49
CA ILE A 292 15.13 -11.37 -8.34
C ILE A 292 16.24 -10.44 -8.83
N LYS A 293 16.17 -10.02 -10.10
CA LYS A 293 17.03 -8.98 -10.66
C LYS A 293 16.38 -7.62 -10.50
N THR A 294 17.16 -6.60 -10.16
CA THR A 294 16.63 -5.25 -9.94
C THR A 294 16.70 -4.34 -11.17
N ASP A 295 17.31 -4.80 -12.27
CA ASP A 295 17.58 -4.06 -13.52
C ASP A 295 16.36 -3.37 -14.12
N TYR A 296 15.16 -3.96 -13.96
CA TYR A 296 13.92 -3.48 -14.55
C TYR A 296 12.93 -2.89 -13.55
N ILE A 297 13.31 -2.81 -12.27
CA ILE A 297 12.53 -2.12 -11.24
C ILE A 297 12.62 -0.62 -11.50
N LEU A 298 11.49 0.07 -11.41
CA LEU A 298 11.47 1.54 -11.48
C LEU A 298 11.70 2.11 -10.09
N PHE A 299 12.80 2.84 -9.93
CA PHE A 299 13.06 3.59 -8.72
C PHE A 299 12.61 5.05 -8.90
N ILE A 300 11.85 5.54 -7.93
CA ILE A 300 11.43 6.94 -7.84
C ILE A 300 11.95 7.44 -6.50
N ALA A 301 12.98 8.25 -6.52
CA ALA A 301 13.47 8.90 -5.31
C ALA A 301 12.79 10.26 -5.12
N ALA A 302 12.55 10.64 -3.88
CA ALA A 302 11.91 11.90 -3.53
C ALA A 302 12.62 12.55 -2.34
N GLY A 303 12.77 13.86 -2.39
CA GLY A 303 13.34 14.67 -1.32
C GLY A 303 12.85 16.10 -1.34
N ALA A 304 12.89 16.76 -0.21
CA ALA A 304 12.56 18.18 -0.10
C ALA A 304 13.73 19.08 -0.55
N PHE A 305 14.96 18.65 -0.27
CA PHE A 305 16.19 19.37 -0.60
C PHE A 305 16.23 20.83 -0.10
N HIS A 306 15.66 21.09 1.10
CA HIS A 306 15.70 22.43 1.72
C HIS A 306 17.07 22.80 2.24
N VAL A 307 17.78 21.83 2.84
CA VAL A 307 19.10 22.03 3.44
C VAL A 307 20.21 21.54 2.50
N SER A 308 20.00 20.39 1.88
CA SER A 308 20.89 19.80 0.89
C SER A 308 20.41 20.11 -0.54
N LYS A 309 21.23 19.80 -1.53
CA LYS A 309 20.92 19.90 -2.96
C LYS A 309 20.98 18.52 -3.60
N PRO A 310 20.32 18.29 -4.74
CA PRO A 310 20.50 17.05 -5.52
C PRO A 310 21.96 16.76 -5.88
N SER A 311 22.80 17.81 -6.02
CA SER A 311 24.25 17.69 -6.24
C SER A 311 25.05 17.20 -5.04
N ASP A 312 24.44 17.12 -3.86
CA ASP A 312 25.07 16.61 -2.64
C ASP A 312 24.89 15.08 -2.48
N LEU A 313 24.16 14.44 -3.40
CA LEU A 313 24.20 12.99 -3.59
C LEU A 313 25.50 12.61 -4.28
N ILE A 314 25.99 11.38 -4.05
CA ILE A 314 27.19 10.90 -4.75
C ILE A 314 26.99 10.91 -6.28
N PRO A 315 28.01 11.27 -7.09
CA PRO A 315 27.86 11.44 -8.55
C PRO A 315 27.28 10.22 -9.25
N GLU A 316 27.64 9.02 -8.82
CA GLU A 316 27.19 7.75 -9.37
C GLU A 316 25.66 7.61 -9.19
N LEU A 317 25.17 7.91 -7.98
CA LEU A 317 23.73 7.84 -7.68
C LEU A 317 22.95 8.92 -8.47
N GLN A 318 23.52 10.13 -8.60
CA GLN A 318 22.93 11.19 -9.44
C GLN A 318 22.76 10.72 -10.90
N GLY A 319 23.72 9.99 -11.44
CA GLY A 319 23.68 9.44 -12.80
C GLY A 319 22.58 8.40 -13.00
N ARG A 320 22.18 7.71 -11.92
CA ARG A 320 21.13 6.69 -11.96
C ARG A 320 19.69 7.26 -11.85
N PHE A 321 19.57 8.56 -11.52
CA PHE A 321 18.31 9.31 -11.53
C PHE A 321 18.33 10.42 -12.61
N PRO A 322 18.33 10.05 -13.90
CA PRO A 322 18.51 11.01 -14.98
C PRO A 322 17.29 11.93 -15.19
N LEU A 323 16.09 11.48 -14.78
CA LEU A 323 14.88 12.28 -14.87
C LEU A 323 14.67 13.03 -13.55
N ARG A 324 14.85 14.35 -13.57
CA ARG A 324 14.60 15.22 -12.43
C ARG A 324 13.34 16.03 -12.69
N VAL A 325 12.43 16.04 -11.72
CA VAL A 325 11.19 16.80 -11.79
C VAL A 325 11.01 17.58 -10.48
N GLU A 326 10.72 18.86 -10.63
CA GLU A 326 10.43 19.74 -9.51
C GLU A 326 8.91 19.87 -9.37
N LEU A 327 8.45 19.70 -8.13
CA LEU A 327 7.05 19.90 -7.77
C LEU A 327 6.90 21.31 -7.19
N SER A 328 5.88 22.02 -7.67
CA SER A 328 5.57 23.36 -7.21
C SER A 328 4.99 23.33 -5.79
N THR A 329 5.26 24.38 -5.03
CA THR A 329 4.56 24.63 -3.77
C THR A 329 3.06 24.86 -4.03
N LEU A 330 2.24 24.58 -3.03
CA LEU A 330 0.79 24.73 -3.15
C LEU A 330 0.40 26.14 -2.68
N ASP A 331 -0.23 26.89 -3.59
CA ASP A 331 -0.85 28.18 -3.27
C ASP A 331 -2.26 28.00 -2.69
N GLU A 332 -2.88 29.09 -2.29
CA GLU A 332 -4.23 29.08 -1.71
C GLU A 332 -5.26 28.44 -2.64
N GLU A 333 -5.21 28.77 -3.94
CA GLU A 333 -6.14 28.22 -4.93
C GLU A 333 -5.94 26.70 -5.10
N SER A 334 -4.69 26.22 -5.12
CA SER A 334 -4.39 24.78 -5.15
C SER A 334 -4.92 24.04 -3.93
N LEU A 335 -4.80 24.63 -2.72
CA LEU A 335 -5.35 24.06 -1.49
C LEU A 335 -6.88 24.02 -1.52
N TYR A 336 -7.53 25.06 -2.01
CA TYR A 336 -8.97 25.08 -2.23
C TYR A 336 -9.42 23.99 -3.22
N GLN A 337 -8.72 23.84 -4.35
CA GLN A 337 -9.01 22.81 -5.33
C GLN A 337 -8.81 21.39 -4.77
N ILE A 338 -7.80 21.17 -3.90
CA ILE A 338 -7.60 19.90 -3.21
C ILE A 338 -8.82 19.55 -2.36
N LEU A 339 -9.43 20.52 -1.69
CA LEU A 339 -10.62 20.31 -0.87
C LEU A 339 -11.88 20.04 -1.68
N THR A 340 -12.00 20.65 -2.88
CA THR A 340 -13.25 20.65 -3.66
C THR A 340 -13.26 19.70 -4.85
N GLN A 341 -12.15 19.57 -5.57
CA GLN A 341 -12.12 18.90 -6.89
C GLN A 341 -11.58 17.48 -6.85
N THR A 342 -10.87 17.07 -5.78
CA THR A 342 -10.30 15.73 -5.73
C THR A 342 -11.37 14.69 -5.38
N LYS A 343 -11.33 13.51 -6.06
CA LYS A 343 -12.27 12.41 -5.82
C LYS A 343 -12.27 11.88 -4.38
N SER A 344 -11.18 12.05 -3.66
CA SER A 344 -11.04 11.65 -2.25
C SER A 344 -10.73 12.88 -1.42
N SER A 345 -11.51 13.96 -1.58
CA SER A 345 -11.28 15.18 -0.82
C SER A 345 -11.39 14.93 0.68
N LEU A 346 -10.61 15.69 1.46
CA LEU A 346 -10.62 15.59 2.91
C LEU A 346 -12.00 15.88 3.49
N LEU A 347 -12.68 16.90 2.97
CA LEU A 347 -14.02 17.26 3.41
C LEU A 347 -14.97 16.07 3.27
N ARG A 348 -14.94 15.38 2.12
CA ARG A 348 -15.77 14.20 1.92
C ARG A 348 -15.44 13.06 2.89
N GLN A 349 -14.16 12.89 3.25
CA GLN A 349 -13.75 11.88 4.23
C GLN A 349 -14.35 12.19 5.62
N TYR A 350 -14.27 13.42 6.10
CA TYR A 350 -14.86 13.82 7.39
C TYR A 350 -16.39 13.78 7.37
N GLN A 351 -17.02 14.16 6.25
CA GLN A 351 -18.46 13.99 6.08
C GLN A 351 -18.88 12.53 6.27
N LEU A 352 -18.19 11.59 5.60
CA LEU A 352 -18.49 10.16 5.71
C LEU A 352 -18.21 9.62 7.12
N LEU A 353 -17.17 10.09 7.81
CA LEU A 353 -16.88 9.69 9.18
C LEU A 353 -18.01 10.09 10.13
N LEU A 354 -18.45 11.35 10.10
CA LEU A 354 -19.53 11.84 10.97
C LEU A 354 -20.89 11.29 10.57
N GLU A 355 -21.11 10.95 9.31
CA GLU A 355 -22.32 10.28 8.85
C GLU A 355 -22.53 8.91 9.54
N THR A 356 -21.47 8.21 9.96
CA THR A 356 -21.56 6.96 10.74
C THR A 356 -22.21 7.16 12.11
N GLU A 357 -22.10 8.36 12.65
CA GLU A 357 -22.71 8.80 13.92
C GLU A 357 -24.04 9.53 13.72
N ASN A 358 -24.62 9.46 12.51
CA ASN A 358 -25.85 10.18 12.11
C ASN A 358 -25.72 11.72 12.22
N ILE A 359 -24.53 12.26 12.01
CA ILE A 359 -24.28 13.70 11.92
C ILE A 359 -24.08 14.05 10.45
N ARG A 360 -24.90 14.95 9.92
CA ARG A 360 -24.74 15.44 8.55
C ARG A 360 -23.93 16.72 8.56
N LEU A 361 -22.71 16.64 8.01
CA LEU A 361 -21.77 17.75 7.93
C LEU A 361 -21.77 18.37 6.55
N GLU A 362 -21.93 19.67 6.45
CA GLU A 362 -21.77 20.45 5.23
C GLU A 362 -20.79 21.60 5.46
N PHE A 363 -20.12 22.05 4.39
CA PHE A 363 -19.18 23.16 4.44
C PHE A 363 -19.64 24.22 3.44
N SER A 364 -19.77 25.47 3.89
CA SER A 364 -20.01 26.58 2.96
C SER A 364 -18.77 26.86 2.09
N ASP A 365 -18.93 27.42 0.89
CA ASP A 365 -17.80 27.77 0.02
C ASP A 365 -16.85 28.76 0.70
N GLU A 366 -17.39 29.68 1.46
CA GLU A 366 -16.64 30.66 2.25
C GLU A 366 -15.78 29.95 3.33
N ALA A 367 -16.31 28.92 3.98
CA ALA A 367 -15.55 28.13 4.95
C ALA A 367 -14.39 27.40 4.27
N ILE A 368 -14.63 26.79 3.10
CA ILE A 368 -13.59 26.08 2.35
C ILE A 368 -12.47 27.03 1.91
N ARG A 369 -12.83 28.22 1.43
CA ARG A 369 -11.85 29.27 1.07
C ARG A 369 -11.05 29.73 2.28
N GLU A 370 -11.72 29.91 3.42
CA GLU A 370 -11.05 30.32 4.65
C GLU A 370 -10.10 29.24 5.17
N LEU A 371 -10.47 27.96 5.12
CA LEU A 371 -9.57 26.82 5.42
C LEU A 371 -8.33 26.83 4.53
N ALA A 372 -8.51 27.03 3.21
CA ALA A 372 -7.39 27.10 2.27
C ALA A 372 -6.48 28.28 2.56
N ARG A 373 -7.06 29.48 2.80
CA ARG A 373 -6.34 30.71 3.11
C ARG A 373 -5.51 30.60 4.39
N LEU A 374 -6.11 30.11 5.47
CA LEU A 374 -5.42 29.97 6.75
C LEU A 374 -4.34 28.90 6.71
N SER A 375 -4.59 27.78 6.01
CA SER A 375 -3.58 26.72 5.80
C SER A 375 -2.40 27.23 4.96
N HIS A 376 -2.65 28.01 3.92
CA HIS A 376 -1.61 28.62 3.11
C HIS A 376 -0.77 29.61 3.93
N ASN A 377 -1.42 30.49 4.68
CA ASN A 377 -0.74 31.47 5.55
C ASN A 377 0.11 30.78 6.63
N ALA A 378 -0.37 29.68 7.20
CA ALA A 378 0.37 28.90 8.17
C ALA A 378 1.61 28.25 7.52
N ASN A 379 1.51 27.70 6.31
CA ASN A 379 2.66 27.18 5.55
C ASN A 379 3.71 28.25 5.24
N GLN A 380 3.30 29.50 5.02
CA GLN A 380 4.23 30.62 4.79
C GLN A 380 4.94 31.09 6.07
N ARG A 381 4.27 31.03 7.22
CA ARG A 381 4.78 31.56 8.50
C ARG A 381 5.58 30.51 9.28
N THR A 382 5.33 29.23 9.07
CA THR A 382 5.98 28.12 9.76
C THR A 382 6.71 27.22 8.76
N GLU A 383 6.85 25.94 9.04
CA GLU A 383 7.37 24.97 8.08
C GLU A 383 6.33 24.66 7.01
N ASP A 384 6.71 24.71 5.72
CA ASP A 384 5.83 24.34 4.61
C ASP A 384 5.65 22.83 4.56
N ILE A 385 4.49 22.36 5.03
CA ILE A 385 4.08 20.96 4.96
C ILE A 385 2.99 20.71 3.89
N GLY A 386 2.76 21.68 3.03
CA GLY A 386 1.83 21.59 1.90
C GLY A 386 0.40 21.24 2.30
N ALA A 387 -0.20 20.32 1.56
CA ALA A 387 -1.59 19.89 1.80
C ALA A 387 -1.78 19.11 3.13
N ARG A 388 -0.72 18.66 3.80
CA ARG A 388 -0.87 18.05 5.13
C ARG A 388 -1.43 19.03 6.15
N ARG A 389 -1.18 20.33 5.96
CA ARG A 389 -1.75 21.40 6.80
C ARG A 389 -3.28 21.38 6.82
N LEU A 390 -3.91 21.03 5.70
CA LEU A 390 -5.36 20.95 5.62
C LEU A 390 -5.96 19.93 6.59
N HIS A 391 -5.28 18.78 6.83
CA HIS A 391 -5.74 17.78 7.80
C HIS A 391 -5.83 18.39 9.21
N THR A 392 -4.70 18.94 9.69
CA THR A 392 -4.63 19.55 11.03
C THR A 392 -5.64 20.69 11.17
N THR A 393 -5.75 21.55 10.15
CA THR A 393 -6.70 22.67 10.16
C THR A 393 -8.14 22.19 10.27
N ILE A 394 -8.53 21.17 9.50
CA ILE A 394 -9.90 20.63 9.53
C ILE A 394 -10.16 19.91 10.85
N GLU A 395 -9.19 19.14 11.36
CA GLU A 395 -9.32 18.45 12.65
C GLU A 395 -9.60 19.41 13.78
N HIS A 396 -8.91 20.56 13.85
CA HIS A 396 -9.18 21.58 14.85
C HIS A 396 -10.58 22.20 14.71
N VAL A 397 -11.02 22.49 13.48
CA VAL A 397 -12.36 23.02 13.27
C VAL A 397 -13.45 22.03 13.69
N LEU A 398 -13.20 20.75 13.53
CA LEU A 398 -14.17 19.68 13.85
C LEU A 398 -13.96 19.05 15.24
N GLU A 399 -13.01 19.52 16.04
CA GLU A 399 -12.64 18.93 17.32
C GLU A 399 -13.83 18.85 18.28
N ASP A 400 -14.55 19.95 18.46
CA ASP A 400 -15.73 20.00 19.34
C ASP A 400 -16.84 19.07 18.86
N ILE A 401 -17.14 19.08 17.55
CA ILE A 401 -18.19 18.23 16.96
C ILE A 401 -17.81 16.74 17.09
N SER A 402 -16.53 16.42 16.91
CA SER A 402 -16.03 15.06 16.99
C SER A 402 -15.94 14.54 18.43
N PHE A 403 -15.71 15.43 19.41
CA PHE A 403 -15.63 15.07 20.82
C PHE A 403 -17.02 14.94 21.46
N ASN A 404 -17.93 15.87 21.16
CA ASN A 404 -19.26 15.96 21.75
C ASN A 404 -20.35 15.36 20.84
N VAL A 405 -20.06 14.21 20.24
CA VAL A 405 -20.94 13.52 19.25
C VAL A 405 -22.38 13.38 19.76
N ASP A 406 -22.57 13.06 21.04
CA ASP A 406 -23.89 12.89 21.67
C ASP A 406 -24.78 14.14 21.59
N GLU A 407 -24.16 15.33 21.58
CA GLU A 407 -24.88 16.60 21.46
C GLU A 407 -25.30 16.92 20.01
N TYR A 408 -24.57 16.37 19.05
CA TYR A 408 -24.74 16.64 17.63
C TYR A 408 -25.46 15.52 16.85
N GLN A 409 -25.68 14.37 17.46
CA GLN A 409 -26.33 13.24 16.82
C GLN A 409 -27.71 13.60 16.25
N GLY A 410 -27.97 13.24 15.00
CA GLY A 410 -29.21 13.52 14.31
C GLY A 410 -29.36 14.97 13.82
N LYS A 411 -28.32 15.79 13.97
CA LYS A 411 -28.32 17.18 13.49
C LYS A 411 -27.62 17.32 12.13
N GLU A 412 -28.00 18.36 11.43
CA GLU A 412 -27.32 18.87 10.24
C GLU A 412 -26.51 20.09 10.65
N ILE A 413 -25.20 20.06 10.40
CA ILE A 413 -24.24 21.09 10.81
C ILE A 413 -23.63 21.69 9.56
N GLU A 414 -23.77 22.99 9.38
CA GLU A 414 -23.07 23.75 8.35
C GLU A 414 -21.88 24.49 8.97
N VAL A 415 -20.68 24.10 8.55
CA VAL A 415 -19.45 24.80 8.92
C VAL A 415 -19.34 26.05 8.06
N ASN A 416 -19.37 27.21 8.69
CA ASN A 416 -19.22 28.52 8.03
C ASN A 416 -17.83 29.13 8.29
N ALA A 417 -17.52 30.25 7.61
CA ALA A 417 -16.21 30.90 7.73
C ALA A 417 -15.94 31.48 9.14
N GLU A 418 -16.96 31.81 9.92
CA GLU A 418 -16.82 32.34 11.27
C GLU A 418 -16.35 31.22 12.23
N MET A 419 -16.99 30.05 12.18
CA MET A 419 -16.56 28.86 12.93
C MET A 419 -15.12 28.51 12.63
N VAL A 420 -14.69 28.59 11.36
CA VAL A 420 -13.29 28.32 10.96
C VAL A 420 -12.34 29.34 11.59
N ARG A 421 -12.69 30.63 11.61
CA ARG A 421 -11.86 31.67 12.21
C ARG A 421 -11.78 31.54 13.72
N GLU A 422 -12.89 31.27 14.38
CA GLU A 422 -12.94 31.10 15.83
C GLU A 422 -12.12 29.90 16.28
N ALA A 423 -12.30 28.75 15.64
CA ALA A 423 -11.56 27.54 15.96
C ALA A 423 -10.03 27.69 15.75
N LEU A 424 -9.60 28.54 14.84
CA LEU A 424 -8.19 28.72 14.49
C LEU A 424 -7.61 30.05 15.00
N ALA A 425 -8.38 30.87 15.76
CA ALA A 425 -7.95 32.19 16.23
C ALA A 425 -6.64 32.12 17.02
N ASP A 426 -6.53 31.23 18.01
CA ASP A 426 -5.35 31.04 18.83
C ASP A 426 -4.11 30.61 18.02
N LEU A 427 -4.33 29.84 16.94
CA LEU A 427 -3.27 29.36 16.07
C LEU A 427 -2.75 30.42 15.10
N VAL A 428 -3.59 31.40 14.76
CA VAL A 428 -3.22 32.52 13.89
C VAL A 428 -2.46 33.60 14.66
N GLU A 429 -2.81 33.83 15.93
CA GLU A 429 -2.22 34.88 16.77
C GLU A 429 -0.89 34.44 17.40
N ASN A 430 -0.71 33.17 17.73
CA ASN A 430 0.48 32.66 18.42
C ASN A 430 1.32 31.76 17.53
N VAL A 431 2.41 32.31 16.97
CA VAL A 431 3.34 31.59 16.07
C VAL A 431 4.01 30.39 16.77
N ASP A 432 4.23 30.46 18.07
CA ASP A 432 4.83 29.34 18.81
C ASP A 432 3.82 28.21 19.03
N LEU A 433 2.56 28.51 19.32
CA LEU A 433 1.48 27.51 19.34
C LEU A 433 1.27 26.90 17.95
N ALA A 434 1.30 27.71 16.90
CA ALA A 434 1.18 27.23 15.53
C ALA A 434 2.27 26.21 15.14
N ARG A 435 3.49 26.33 15.69
CA ARG A 435 4.58 25.36 15.46
C ARG A 435 4.40 24.03 16.18
N TYR A 436 3.68 24.01 17.29
CA TYR A 436 3.46 22.78 18.07
C TYR A 436 2.18 22.03 17.66
N ILE A 437 1.19 22.74 17.17
CA ILE A 437 -0.16 22.20 16.92
C ILE A 437 -0.40 22.00 15.41
N LEU A 438 0.13 22.86 14.59
CA LEU A 438 0.05 22.80 13.13
C LEU A 438 1.36 22.28 12.54
#